data_d02cce2ec80fd8d00be7c666e9ebadd1
#
_entry.id   d02cce2ec80fd8d00be7c666e9ebadd1
#
_cell.length_a   1.000
_cell.length_b   1.000
_cell.length_c   1.000
_cell.angle_alpha   90.00
_cell.angle_beta   90.00
_cell.angle_gamma   90.00
#
_symmetry.space_group_name_H-M   'P 1'
#
loop_
_entity.id
_entity.type
_entity.pdbx_description
1 polymer ?
#
loop_
_entity_poly.entity_id
_entity_poly.type
_entity_poly.pdbx_seq_one_letter_code
_entity_poly.pdbx_strand_id
1 'polypeptide(L)'
;MAAGEGAASGDKAAAHNAALRLRTAWLNGQRFQALHYSGPGTDLTIGLADDHEWQGGASTAKNGVVCNPNIPTEEVFTTPHARRVEGRVVSTKPLSYQGTLIENIAVRFEGGRIVEAKATRGQDVLAKVLDTDEGARRLGEVALVPHSSPISQSGLLFYNTLFDENAACHIALGQCYSKCFLGGASLTPDEVAAKGGNKSLIHIDWMIGSGEIDIDGVRPDGERVPVFRKGEWA
;
A
#
# COMPACT_ATOMS: atom_id res chain seq x y z
N MET A 1 -4.15 16.14 40.12
CA MET A 1 -3.16 16.63 39.16
C MET A 1 -2.99 15.55 38.07
N ALA A 2 -3.88 15.57 37.05
CA ALA A 2 -3.82 14.66 35.92
C ALA A 2 -4.37 15.32 34.64
N ALA A 3 -4.03 16.60 34.40
CA ALA A 3 -4.50 17.33 33.23
C ALA A 3 -3.41 17.56 32.15
N GLY A 4 -2.21 17.01 32.33
CA GLY A 4 -1.08 17.29 31.43
C GLY A 4 -0.83 16.28 30.31
N GLU A 5 -1.28 15.02 30.45
CA GLU A 5 -0.95 13.95 29.48
C GLU A 5 -1.91 13.89 28.28
N GLY A 6 -3.16 14.28 28.45
CA GLY A 6 -4.16 14.25 27.36
C GLY A 6 -3.92 15.29 26.26
N ALA A 7 -3.44 16.49 26.61
CA ALA A 7 -3.15 17.55 25.65
C ALA A 7 -1.91 17.21 24.79
N ALA A 8 -0.87 16.63 25.39
CA ALA A 8 0.35 16.25 24.67
C ALA A 8 0.13 15.11 23.67
N SER A 9 -0.83 14.21 23.91
CA SER A 9 -1.17 13.11 23.01
C SER A 9 -2.01 13.59 21.82
N GLY A 10 -2.94 14.54 22.05
CA GLY A 10 -3.73 15.14 20.97
C GLY A 10 -2.88 15.95 19.98
N ASP A 11 -1.87 16.67 20.46
CA ASP A 11 -0.93 17.44 19.63
C ASP A 11 -0.08 16.51 18.73
N LYS A 12 0.36 15.36 19.24
CA LYS A 12 1.14 14.38 18.45
C LYS A 12 0.31 13.75 17.34
N ALA A 13 -0.92 13.34 17.63
CA ALA A 13 -1.83 12.79 16.62
C ALA A 13 -2.18 13.82 15.54
N ALA A 14 -2.39 15.08 15.92
CA ALA A 14 -2.64 16.17 14.98
C ALA A 14 -1.43 16.43 14.08
N ALA A 15 -0.22 16.45 14.64
CA ALA A 15 1.03 16.63 13.89
C ALA A 15 1.27 15.45 12.93
N HIS A 16 1.01 14.22 13.37
CA HIS A 16 1.12 13.04 12.54
C HIS A 16 0.15 13.08 11.34
N ASN A 17 -1.13 13.36 11.60
CA ASN A 17 -2.13 13.52 10.54
C ASN A 17 -1.77 14.68 9.58
N ALA A 18 -1.16 15.74 10.07
CA ALA A 18 -0.68 16.83 9.22
C ALA A 18 0.45 16.38 8.30
N ALA A 19 1.39 15.58 8.80
CA ALA A 19 2.48 15.02 7.99
C ALA A 19 1.94 14.10 6.88
N LEU A 20 0.99 13.22 7.19
CA LEU A 20 0.36 12.35 6.19
C LEU A 20 -0.40 13.17 5.13
N ARG A 21 -1.12 14.22 5.52
CA ARG A 21 -1.79 15.13 4.58
C ARG A 21 -0.81 15.85 3.64
N LEU A 22 0.35 16.27 4.14
CA LEU A 22 1.38 16.89 3.29
C LEU A 22 1.92 15.90 2.26
N ARG A 23 2.15 14.65 2.67
CA ARG A 23 2.60 13.56 1.78
C ARG A 23 1.56 13.24 0.70
N THR A 24 0.30 13.07 1.07
CA THR A 24 -0.78 12.83 0.10
C THR A 24 -0.96 14.01 -0.86
N ALA A 25 -0.92 15.24 -0.36
CA ALA A 25 -1.03 16.44 -1.19
C ALA A 25 0.13 16.54 -2.21
N TRP A 26 1.36 16.25 -1.76
CA TRP A 26 2.53 16.24 -2.64
C TRP A 26 2.40 15.17 -3.72
N LEU A 27 2.09 13.92 -3.35
CA LEU A 27 1.91 12.80 -4.30
C LEU A 27 0.79 13.09 -5.30
N ASN A 28 -0.34 13.63 -4.85
CA ASN A 28 -1.45 14.03 -5.72
C ASN A 28 -1.05 15.15 -6.69
N GLY A 29 -0.19 16.07 -6.26
CA GLY A 29 0.35 17.14 -7.10
C GLY A 29 1.31 16.65 -8.17
N GLN A 30 2.04 15.56 -7.93
CA GLN A 30 3.02 15.01 -8.90
C GLN A 30 2.38 14.32 -10.10
N ARG A 31 1.19 13.75 -9.93
CA ARG A 31 0.46 13.01 -10.99
C ARG A 31 1.32 11.93 -11.65
N PHE A 32 2.04 11.14 -10.84
CA PHE A 32 2.82 10.01 -11.35
C PHE A 32 1.93 9.01 -12.09
N GLN A 33 2.41 8.51 -13.23
CA GLN A 33 1.73 7.40 -13.91
C GLN A 33 2.10 6.03 -13.36
N ALA A 34 3.26 5.93 -12.69
CA ALA A 34 3.74 4.69 -12.09
C ALA A 34 4.70 4.97 -10.93
N LEU A 35 4.89 3.95 -10.09
CA LEU A 35 6.01 3.85 -9.15
C LEU A 35 6.96 2.75 -9.62
N HIS A 36 8.26 2.99 -9.51
CA HIS A 36 9.28 1.99 -9.76
C HIS A 36 10.06 1.68 -8.49
N TYR A 37 9.98 0.45 -8.04
CA TYR A 37 10.66 -0.09 -6.86
C TYR A 37 11.93 -0.80 -7.26
N SER A 38 13.03 -0.50 -6.60
CA SER A 38 14.31 -1.17 -6.80
C SER A 38 14.99 -1.49 -5.47
N GLY A 39 15.55 -2.70 -5.35
CA GLY A 39 16.25 -3.17 -4.17
C GLY A 39 16.49 -4.67 -4.20
N PRO A 40 16.99 -5.28 -3.10
CA PRO A 40 17.31 -6.69 -3.06
C PRO A 40 16.12 -7.58 -3.45
N GLY A 41 16.24 -8.32 -4.55
CA GLY A 41 15.20 -9.22 -5.06
C GLY A 41 13.99 -8.53 -5.69
N THR A 42 13.92 -7.18 -5.69
CA THR A 42 12.81 -6.38 -6.18
C THR A 42 13.25 -5.47 -7.32
N ASP A 43 12.54 -5.58 -8.43
CA ASP A 43 12.58 -4.68 -9.58
C ASP A 43 11.16 -4.69 -10.17
N LEU A 44 10.33 -3.74 -9.70
CA LEU A 44 8.89 -3.74 -9.92
C LEU A 44 8.42 -2.36 -10.35
N THR A 45 7.71 -2.30 -11.46
CA THR A 45 7.00 -1.10 -11.90
C THR A 45 5.50 -1.29 -11.68
N ILE A 46 4.89 -0.41 -10.89
CA ILE A 46 3.46 -0.39 -10.59
C ILE A 46 2.83 0.81 -11.28
N GLY A 47 2.13 0.60 -12.39
CA GLY A 47 1.31 1.65 -13.02
C GLY A 47 0.13 2.01 -12.12
N LEU A 48 -0.11 3.29 -11.93
CA LEU A 48 -1.21 3.81 -11.12
C LEU A 48 -2.50 3.89 -11.94
N ALA A 49 -3.65 3.71 -11.29
CA ALA A 49 -4.95 3.79 -11.93
C ALA A 49 -5.20 5.20 -12.51
N ASP A 50 -6.04 5.27 -13.53
CA ASP A 50 -6.41 6.56 -14.12
C ASP A 50 -7.23 7.36 -13.09
N ASP A 51 -6.91 8.65 -12.94
CA ASP A 51 -7.49 9.55 -11.92
C ASP A 51 -7.34 9.03 -10.49
N HIS A 52 -6.25 8.31 -10.19
CA HIS A 52 -5.95 7.88 -8.82
C HIS A 52 -5.77 9.09 -7.90
N GLU A 53 -6.15 8.90 -6.64
CA GLU A 53 -5.90 9.81 -5.53
C GLU A 53 -5.21 9.09 -4.38
N TRP A 54 -4.17 9.71 -3.85
CA TRP A 54 -3.52 9.23 -2.63
C TRP A 54 -4.35 9.60 -1.41
N GLN A 55 -4.53 8.64 -0.53
CA GLN A 55 -5.24 8.74 0.74
C GLN A 55 -4.29 8.44 1.90
N GLY A 56 -4.63 8.87 3.12
CA GLY A 56 -3.87 8.56 4.34
C GLY A 56 -4.32 9.40 5.53
N GLY A 57 -4.08 8.89 6.73
CA GLY A 57 -4.39 9.58 7.98
C GLY A 57 -5.88 9.69 8.27
N ALA A 58 -6.31 10.86 8.77
CA ALA A 58 -7.68 11.08 9.19
C ALA A 58 -8.67 11.12 8.02
N SER A 59 -9.85 10.59 8.25
CA SER A 59 -11.00 10.60 7.34
C SER A 59 -12.21 11.25 8.01
N THR A 60 -13.15 11.75 7.21
CA THR A 60 -14.42 12.27 7.70
C THR A 60 -15.50 11.22 7.52
N ALA A 61 -16.09 10.78 8.61
CA ALA A 61 -17.23 9.85 8.60
C ALA A 61 -18.49 10.52 8.02
N LYS A 62 -19.47 9.71 7.60
CA LYS A 62 -20.71 10.20 6.98
C LYS A 62 -21.49 11.20 7.86
N ASN A 63 -21.32 11.14 9.17
CA ASN A 63 -21.94 12.06 10.14
C ASN A 63 -21.12 13.35 10.38
N GLY A 64 -20.03 13.57 9.62
CA GLY A 64 -19.14 14.72 9.73
C GLY A 64 -18.03 14.62 10.79
N VAL A 65 -17.97 13.52 11.54
CA VAL A 65 -16.91 13.32 12.54
C VAL A 65 -15.61 12.98 11.85
N VAL A 66 -14.55 13.72 12.20
CA VAL A 66 -13.18 13.43 11.76
C VAL A 66 -12.56 12.40 12.70
N CYS A 67 -12.03 11.32 12.15
CA CYS A 67 -11.40 10.23 12.91
C CYS A 67 -10.27 9.58 12.09
N ASN A 68 -9.38 8.88 12.78
CA ASN A 68 -8.46 7.95 12.14
C ASN A 68 -9.17 6.58 12.09
N PRO A 69 -9.51 6.05 10.92
CA PRO A 69 -10.22 4.78 10.80
C PRO A 69 -9.38 3.59 11.25
N ASN A 70 -8.05 3.68 11.07
CA ASN A 70 -7.07 2.70 11.53
C ASN A 70 -6.10 3.34 12.51
N ILE A 71 -5.70 2.59 13.55
CA ILE A 71 -4.61 2.93 14.47
C ILE A 71 -3.84 1.62 14.75
N PRO A 72 -2.56 1.53 14.38
CA PRO A 72 -1.69 2.57 13.81
C PRO A 72 -2.12 3.01 12.40
N THR A 73 -1.62 4.16 11.92
CA THR A 73 -1.80 4.67 10.56
C THR A 73 -0.54 5.43 10.15
N GLU A 74 0.38 4.72 9.49
CA GLU A 74 1.67 5.26 9.06
C GLU A 74 1.74 5.44 7.54
N GLU A 75 0.74 4.98 6.84
CA GLU A 75 0.70 4.87 5.40
C GLU A 75 0.08 6.05 4.68
N VAL A 76 0.53 6.23 3.44
CA VAL A 76 -0.23 6.88 2.37
C VAL A 76 -0.36 5.89 1.21
N PHE A 77 -1.55 5.73 0.68
CA PHE A 77 -1.86 4.66 -0.26
C PHE A 77 -2.74 5.13 -1.42
N THR A 78 -2.70 4.35 -2.50
CA THR A 78 -3.55 4.57 -3.67
C THR A 78 -3.81 3.28 -4.43
N THR A 79 -4.56 3.36 -5.53
CA THR A 79 -4.92 2.20 -6.35
C THR A 79 -3.97 2.03 -7.53
N PRO A 80 -3.31 0.86 -7.67
CA PRO A 80 -2.63 0.45 -8.90
C PRO A 80 -3.62 0.22 -10.05
N HIS A 81 -3.15 0.36 -11.27
CA HIS A 81 -3.90 -0.09 -12.43
C HIS A 81 -3.77 -1.60 -12.58
N ALA A 82 -4.89 -2.32 -12.61
CA ALA A 82 -4.96 -3.79 -12.60
C ALA A 82 -4.17 -4.50 -13.72
N ARG A 83 -3.81 -3.78 -14.81
CA ARG A 83 -3.11 -4.33 -15.98
C ARG A 83 -1.75 -3.69 -16.27
N ARG A 84 -1.27 -2.77 -15.40
CA ARG A 84 -0.02 -2.03 -15.63
C ARG A 84 0.99 -2.28 -14.52
N VAL A 85 1.22 -3.56 -14.18
CA VAL A 85 2.24 -3.97 -13.20
C VAL A 85 3.20 -4.95 -13.87
N GLU A 86 4.49 -4.65 -13.84
CA GLU A 86 5.54 -5.42 -14.50
C GLU A 86 6.75 -5.60 -13.57
N GLY A 87 7.35 -6.79 -13.62
CA GLY A 87 8.57 -7.07 -12.89
C GLY A 87 8.39 -8.08 -11.75
N ARG A 88 9.33 -8.07 -10.81
CA ARG A 88 9.37 -9.00 -9.69
C ARG A 88 9.46 -8.27 -8.36
N VAL A 89 8.94 -8.91 -7.32
CA VAL A 89 9.00 -8.40 -5.96
C VAL A 89 9.08 -9.55 -4.97
N VAL A 90 9.78 -9.30 -3.86
CA VAL A 90 9.88 -10.22 -2.73
C VAL A 90 9.31 -9.55 -1.48
N SER A 91 8.67 -10.35 -0.60
CA SER A 91 8.26 -9.85 0.70
C SER A 91 9.46 -9.64 1.61
N THR A 92 9.41 -8.57 2.39
CA THR A 92 10.46 -8.22 3.37
C THR A 92 10.09 -8.63 4.79
N LYS A 93 8.82 -8.98 5.01
CA LYS A 93 8.29 -9.46 6.29
C LYS A 93 7.34 -10.64 6.05
N PRO A 94 7.15 -11.53 7.05
CA PRO A 94 6.14 -12.58 6.97
C PRO A 94 4.74 -11.99 6.87
N LEU A 95 3.86 -12.67 6.12
CA LEU A 95 2.43 -12.40 6.09
C LEU A 95 1.70 -13.38 7.01
N SER A 96 0.97 -12.86 8.01
CA SER A 96 0.05 -13.67 8.82
C SER A 96 -1.34 -13.68 8.18
N TYR A 97 -1.73 -14.82 7.66
CA TYR A 97 -3.03 -14.97 6.98
C TYR A 97 -3.78 -16.19 7.50
N GLN A 98 -4.97 -15.97 8.09
CA GLN A 98 -5.86 -17.02 8.63
C GLN A 98 -5.12 -18.04 9.52
N GLY A 99 -4.25 -17.55 10.41
CA GLY A 99 -3.48 -18.40 11.33
C GLY A 99 -2.27 -19.10 10.72
N THR A 100 -1.96 -18.84 9.45
CA THR A 100 -0.77 -19.36 8.77
C THR A 100 0.20 -18.24 8.49
N LEU A 101 1.50 -18.45 8.77
CA LEU A 101 2.57 -17.59 8.30
C LEU A 101 2.97 -17.99 6.88
N ILE A 102 2.96 -17.00 5.98
CA ILE A 102 3.49 -17.13 4.62
C ILE A 102 4.79 -16.34 4.60
N GLU A 103 5.91 -17.00 4.29
CA GLU A 103 7.25 -16.43 4.42
C GLU A 103 7.99 -16.42 3.09
N ASN A 104 8.78 -15.37 2.87
CA ASN A 104 9.61 -15.18 1.69
C ASN A 104 8.79 -15.31 0.39
N ILE A 105 7.70 -14.54 0.34
CA ILE A 105 6.87 -14.47 -0.86
C ILE A 105 7.70 -13.82 -1.97
N ALA A 106 7.76 -14.49 -3.11
CA ALA A 106 8.38 -13.97 -4.32
C ALA A 106 7.41 -14.13 -5.48
N VAL A 107 7.06 -13.03 -6.14
CA VAL A 107 6.15 -13.05 -7.29
C VAL A 107 6.72 -12.29 -8.47
N ARG A 108 6.26 -12.67 -9.66
CA ARG A 108 6.52 -11.95 -10.91
C ARG A 108 5.22 -11.58 -11.58
N PHE A 109 5.14 -10.31 -11.97
CA PHE A 109 4.00 -9.73 -12.68
C PHE A 109 4.29 -9.58 -14.17
N GLU A 110 3.27 -9.87 -14.99
CA GLU A 110 3.19 -9.54 -16.41
C GLU A 110 1.77 -9.03 -16.73
N GLY A 111 1.66 -7.86 -17.36
CA GLY A 111 0.37 -7.24 -17.68
C GLY A 111 -0.54 -7.10 -16.46
N GLY A 112 0.05 -6.78 -15.29
CA GLY A 112 -0.65 -6.63 -14.02
C GLY A 112 -1.06 -7.92 -13.34
N ARG A 113 -0.77 -9.10 -13.92
CA ARG A 113 -1.13 -10.41 -13.37
C ARG A 113 0.09 -11.11 -12.79
N ILE A 114 -0.05 -11.72 -11.62
CA ILE A 114 0.96 -12.65 -11.08
C ILE A 114 0.98 -13.90 -11.96
N VAL A 115 2.13 -14.14 -12.62
CA VAL A 115 2.40 -15.30 -13.47
C VAL A 115 3.27 -16.35 -12.77
N GLU A 116 4.06 -15.93 -11.78
CA GLU A 116 4.84 -16.82 -10.91
C GLU A 116 4.68 -16.39 -9.47
N ALA A 117 4.51 -17.36 -8.56
CA ALA A 117 4.41 -17.12 -7.12
C ALA A 117 5.07 -18.26 -6.35
N LYS A 118 5.95 -17.89 -5.42
CA LYS A 118 6.68 -18.82 -4.53
C LYS A 118 6.67 -18.28 -3.12
N ALA A 119 6.61 -19.17 -2.15
CA ALA A 119 6.86 -18.88 -0.74
C ALA A 119 7.64 -20.05 -0.12
N THR A 120 8.53 -19.77 0.83
CA THR A 120 9.29 -20.84 1.52
C THR A 120 8.47 -21.55 2.59
N ARG A 121 7.44 -20.87 3.10
CA ARG A 121 6.44 -21.42 4.02
C ARG A 121 5.05 -20.90 3.61
N GLY A 122 4.02 -21.73 3.77
CA GLY A 122 2.65 -21.35 3.43
C GLY A 122 2.36 -21.28 1.92
N GLN A 123 3.15 -21.96 1.08
CA GLN A 123 3.01 -21.98 -0.38
C GLN A 123 1.63 -22.44 -0.83
N ASP A 124 1.04 -23.43 -0.18
CA ASP A 124 -0.29 -23.97 -0.47
C ASP A 124 -1.40 -22.97 -0.14
N VAL A 125 -1.22 -22.18 0.93
CA VAL A 125 -2.14 -21.10 1.30
C VAL A 125 -2.04 -19.95 0.28
N LEU A 126 -0.82 -19.54 -0.08
CA LEU A 126 -0.60 -18.53 -1.13
C LEU A 126 -1.27 -18.96 -2.45
N ALA A 127 -1.10 -20.20 -2.87
CA ALA A 127 -1.72 -20.72 -4.10
C ALA A 127 -3.25 -20.62 -4.04
N LYS A 128 -3.88 -21.04 -2.94
CA LYS A 128 -5.34 -20.93 -2.73
C LYS A 128 -5.84 -19.50 -2.76
N VAL A 129 -5.09 -18.57 -2.13
CA VAL A 129 -5.41 -17.15 -2.16
C VAL A 129 -5.43 -16.64 -3.60
N LEU A 130 -4.39 -16.95 -4.38
CA LEU A 130 -4.26 -16.53 -5.78
C LEU A 130 -5.30 -17.17 -6.71
N ASP A 131 -5.90 -18.27 -6.32
CA ASP A 131 -6.94 -18.98 -7.09
C ASP A 131 -8.37 -18.65 -6.65
N THR A 132 -8.55 -17.67 -5.74
CA THR A 132 -9.87 -17.27 -5.24
C THR A 132 -10.76 -16.73 -6.36
N ASP A 133 -10.25 -15.84 -7.20
CA ASP A 133 -10.92 -15.29 -8.37
C ASP A 133 -9.90 -14.66 -9.34
N GLU A 134 -10.37 -14.13 -10.47
CA GLU A 134 -9.51 -13.53 -11.50
C GLU A 134 -8.73 -12.29 -10.96
N GLY A 135 -9.35 -11.52 -10.07
CA GLY A 135 -8.74 -10.33 -9.46
C GLY A 135 -7.71 -10.64 -8.37
N ALA A 136 -7.75 -11.84 -7.78
CA ALA A 136 -6.85 -12.23 -6.71
C ALA A 136 -5.37 -12.25 -7.11
N ARG A 137 -5.08 -12.38 -8.42
CA ARG A 137 -3.71 -12.33 -8.98
C ARG A 137 -3.28 -10.93 -9.42
N ARG A 138 -4.04 -9.89 -9.07
CA ARG A 138 -3.79 -8.49 -9.44
C ARG A 138 -3.75 -7.62 -8.19
N LEU A 139 -3.11 -6.46 -8.33
CA LEU A 139 -3.03 -5.51 -7.23
C LEU A 139 -4.32 -4.69 -7.09
N GLY A 140 -4.72 -4.44 -5.86
CA GLY A 140 -5.77 -3.50 -5.46
C GLY A 140 -5.24 -2.27 -4.74
N GLU A 141 -4.04 -2.37 -4.15
CA GLU A 141 -3.43 -1.29 -3.40
C GLU A 141 -1.92 -1.23 -3.55
N VAL A 142 -1.38 -0.02 -3.45
CA VAL A 142 0.03 0.27 -3.21
C VAL A 142 0.14 1.32 -2.12
N ALA A 143 0.92 1.05 -1.09
CA ALA A 143 1.07 1.90 0.08
C ALA A 143 2.54 2.22 0.37
N LEU A 144 2.77 3.44 0.83
CA LEU A 144 4.08 3.99 1.16
C LEU A 144 4.16 4.24 2.67
N VAL A 145 5.08 3.53 3.32
CA VAL A 145 5.36 3.60 4.75
C VAL A 145 6.87 3.69 4.93
N PRO A 146 7.41 4.70 5.63
CA PRO A 146 8.84 4.82 5.83
C PRO A 146 9.37 3.71 6.73
N HIS A 147 10.60 3.27 6.48
CA HIS A 147 11.28 2.26 7.31
C HIS A 147 11.45 2.72 8.76
N SER A 148 11.52 4.04 9.00
CA SER A 148 11.54 4.65 10.33
C SER A 148 10.18 4.66 11.05
N SER A 149 9.11 4.08 10.47
CA SER A 149 7.81 4.00 11.16
C SER A 149 7.96 3.34 12.53
N PRO A 150 7.19 3.76 13.56
CA PRO A 150 7.26 3.17 14.90
C PRO A 150 6.99 1.67 14.90
N ILE A 151 6.12 1.20 14.02
CA ILE A 151 5.78 -0.22 13.86
C ILE A 151 7.00 -0.98 13.30
N SER A 152 7.66 -0.45 12.27
CA SER A 152 8.90 -1.02 11.74
C SER A 152 9.99 -1.10 12.81
N GLN A 153 10.21 -0.01 13.53
CA GLN A 153 11.26 0.09 14.54
C GLN A 153 11.01 -0.77 15.78
N SER A 154 9.76 -1.18 16.03
CA SER A 154 9.44 -2.13 17.11
C SER A 154 10.06 -3.50 16.88
N GLY A 155 10.32 -3.88 15.62
CA GLY A 155 10.81 -5.21 15.25
C GLY A 155 9.82 -6.35 15.49
N LEU A 156 8.59 -6.02 15.90
CA LEU A 156 7.56 -7.01 16.24
C LEU A 156 6.75 -7.40 15.01
N LEU A 157 6.33 -8.67 14.97
CA LEU A 157 5.24 -9.15 14.13
C LEU A 157 4.01 -9.32 15.03
N PHE A 158 2.94 -8.61 14.70
CA PHE A 158 1.72 -8.56 15.52
C PHE A 158 0.75 -9.70 15.18
N TYR A 159 0.98 -10.42 14.08
CA TYR A 159 0.06 -11.44 13.54
C TYR A 159 -1.32 -10.86 13.21
N ASN A 160 -1.36 -9.60 12.89
CA ASN A 160 -2.55 -8.85 12.49
C ASN A 160 -2.15 -7.88 11.37
N THR A 161 -2.69 -8.09 10.18
CA THR A 161 -2.31 -7.32 8.98
C THR A 161 -2.53 -5.83 9.15
N LEU A 162 -3.61 -5.40 9.83
CA LEU A 162 -3.87 -3.98 10.14
C LEU A 162 -2.74 -3.30 10.94
N PHE A 163 -1.96 -4.05 11.69
CA PHE A 163 -0.79 -3.54 12.41
C PHE A 163 0.48 -3.73 11.57
N ASP A 164 0.65 -4.94 11.02
CA ASP A 164 1.88 -5.35 10.34
C ASP A 164 2.10 -4.57 9.03
N GLU A 165 1.04 -4.16 8.33
CA GLU A 165 1.10 -3.32 7.11
C GLU A 165 1.77 -1.97 7.37
N ASN A 166 1.64 -1.42 8.59
CA ASN A 166 2.27 -0.16 8.98
C ASN A 166 3.78 -0.26 9.24
N ALA A 167 4.37 -1.45 9.09
CA ALA A 167 5.80 -1.68 9.28
C ALA A 167 6.64 -1.40 8.02
N ALA A 168 6.05 -1.31 6.83
CA ALA A 168 6.80 -1.12 5.58
C ALA A 168 5.88 -0.70 4.42
N CYS A 169 6.46 -0.16 3.36
CA CYS A 169 5.76 -0.08 2.08
C CYS A 169 5.19 -1.46 1.75
N HIS A 170 3.94 -1.50 1.31
CA HIS A 170 3.24 -2.75 1.02
C HIS A 170 2.39 -2.66 -0.24
N ILE A 171 1.96 -3.79 -0.71
CA ILE A 171 1.01 -3.96 -1.80
C ILE A 171 -0.10 -4.90 -1.36
N ALA A 172 -1.33 -4.64 -1.80
CA ALA A 172 -2.44 -5.55 -1.58
C ALA A 172 -2.81 -6.31 -2.85
N LEU A 173 -2.99 -7.62 -2.71
CA LEU A 173 -3.65 -8.42 -3.73
C LEU A 173 -5.15 -8.21 -3.66
N GLY A 174 -5.82 -8.13 -4.81
CA GLY A 174 -7.26 -8.22 -4.90
C GLY A 174 -7.98 -6.88 -5.03
N GLN A 175 -9.01 -6.67 -4.21
CA GLN A 175 -9.96 -5.56 -4.33
C GLN A 175 -9.30 -4.19 -4.11
N CYS A 176 -9.58 -3.23 -4.99
CA CYS A 176 -9.20 -1.84 -4.81
C CYS A 176 -10.25 -1.05 -4.01
N TYR A 177 -9.86 0.12 -3.51
CA TYR A 177 -10.76 1.05 -2.83
C TYR A 177 -11.19 2.18 -3.76
N SER A 178 -12.51 2.35 -3.96
CA SER A 178 -13.05 3.44 -4.80
C SER A 178 -12.69 4.83 -4.27
N LYS A 179 -12.48 4.99 -2.96
CA LYS A 179 -12.01 6.26 -2.35
C LYS A 179 -10.66 6.75 -2.89
N CYS A 180 -9.87 5.86 -3.51
CA CYS A 180 -8.58 6.20 -4.13
C CYS A 180 -8.71 6.66 -5.59
N PHE A 181 -9.88 7.11 -6.00
CA PHE A 181 -10.13 7.73 -7.32
C PHE A 181 -10.74 9.12 -7.15
N LEU A 182 -10.45 10.01 -8.06
CA LEU A 182 -11.08 11.33 -8.11
C LEU A 182 -12.60 11.17 -8.22
N GLY A 183 -13.34 11.71 -7.24
CA GLY A 183 -14.78 11.54 -7.14
C GLY A 183 -15.23 10.13 -6.76
N GLY A 184 -14.34 9.29 -6.22
CA GLY A 184 -14.55 7.86 -6.01
C GLY A 184 -15.75 7.47 -5.16
N ALA A 185 -16.25 8.36 -4.29
CA ALA A 185 -17.46 8.12 -3.50
C ALA A 185 -18.74 7.98 -4.35
N SER A 186 -18.74 8.51 -5.57
CA SER A 186 -19.87 8.49 -6.52
C SER A 186 -19.68 7.56 -7.70
N LEU A 187 -18.50 6.94 -7.86
CA LEU A 187 -18.21 6.03 -8.97
C LEU A 187 -18.91 4.68 -8.79
N THR A 188 -19.48 4.19 -9.88
CA THR A 188 -19.98 2.83 -9.97
C THR A 188 -18.83 1.82 -10.08
N PRO A 189 -19.03 0.53 -9.76
CA PRO A 189 -18.00 -0.49 -9.96
C PRO A 189 -17.46 -0.57 -11.39
N ASP A 190 -18.29 -0.33 -12.40
CA ASP A 190 -17.88 -0.36 -13.81
C ASP A 190 -17.01 0.84 -14.17
N GLU A 191 -17.31 2.03 -13.62
CA GLU A 191 -16.46 3.22 -13.78
C GLU A 191 -15.11 3.06 -13.08
N VAL A 192 -15.08 2.45 -11.89
CA VAL A 192 -13.82 2.10 -11.19
C VAL A 192 -13.00 1.13 -12.06
N ALA A 193 -13.62 0.09 -12.61
CA ALA A 193 -12.94 -0.87 -13.48
C ALA A 193 -12.43 -0.23 -14.79
N ALA A 194 -13.20 0.69 -15.38
CA ALA A 194 -12.81 1.44 -16.58
C ALA A 194 -11.57 2.33 -16.34
N LYS A 195 -11.38 2.82 -15.11
CA LYS A 195 -10.18 3.57 -14.67
C LYS A 195 -9.01 2.67 -14.26
N GLY A 196 -9.15 1.36 -14.38
CA GLY A 196 -8.11 0.39 -14.08
C GLY A 196 -8.17 -0.18 -12.66
N GLY A 197 -9.20 0.11 -11.88
CA GLY A 197 -9.39 -0.49 -10.56
C GLY A 197 -9.64 -2.00 -10.65
N ASN A 198 -9.05 -2.76 -9.74
CA ASN A 198 -9.21 -4.20 -9.68
C ASN A 198 -10.41 -4.60 -8.82
N LYS A 199 -11.11 -5.65 -9.23
CA LYS A 199 -12.23 -6.24 -8.50
C LYS A 199 -11.88 -7.66 -8.07
N SER A 200 -12.11 -7.97 -6.79
CA SER A 200 -11.85 -9.28 -6.21
C SER A 200 -12.67 -9.50 -4.95
N LEU A 201 -12.76 -10.75 -4.50
CA LEU A 201 -13.34 -11.15 -3.22
C LEU A 201 -12.34 -11.05 -2.06
N ILE A 202 -11.05 -10.83 -2.37
CA ILE A 202 -10.00 -10.67 -1.35
C ILE A 202 -9.41 -9.26 -1.39
N HIS A 203 -8.80 -8.88 -0.27
CA HIS A 203 -7.86 -7.76 -0.13
C HIS A 203 -6.83 -8.19 0.91
N ILE A 204 -5.58 -8.36 0.49
CA ILE A 204 -4.53 -8.94 1.35
C ILE A 204 -3.24 -8.16 1.16
N ASP A 205 -2.86 -7.44 2.21
CA ASP A 205 -1.64 -6.65 2.26
C ASP A 205 -0.44 -7.51 2.64
N TRP A 206 0.70 -7.25 2.00
CA TRP A 206 1.98 -7.83 2.35
C TRP A 206 3.14 -6.90 2.07
N MET A 207 4.09 -6.88 3.00
CA MET A 207 5.15 -5.90 3.08
C MET A 207 6.27 -6.20 2.10
N ILE A 208 6.66 -5.17 1.34
CA ILE A 208 7.73 -5.20 0.33
C ILE A 208 8.83 -4.16 0.59
N GLY A 209 8.60 -3.23 1.51
CA GLY A 209 9.53 -2.16 1.88
C GLY A 209 10.61 -2.62 2.86
N SER A 210 11.76 -1.99 2.80
CA SER A 210 12.86 -2.13 3.78
C SER A 210 13.77 -0.91 3.69
N GLY A 211 14.78 -0.83 4.57
CA GLY A 211 15.83 0.20 4.50
C GLY A 211 16.77 0.10 3.28
N GLU A 212 16.53 -0.84 2.36
CA GLU A 212 17.32 -1.04 1.14
C GLU A 212 16.51 -0.82 -0.15
N ILE A 213 15.23 -0.40 -0.01
CA ILE A 213 14.33 -0.15 -1.14
C ILE A 213 14.36 1.33 -1.51
N ASP A 214 14.60 1.60 -2.78
CA ASP A 214 14.39 2.89 -3.43
C ASP A 214 13.09 2.87 -4.23
N ILE A 215 12.39 4.01 -4.28
CA ILE A 215 11.16 4.17 -5.06
C ILE A 215 11.24 5.46 -5.85
N ASP A 216 11.05 5.38 -7.16
CA ASP A 216 10.88 6.52 -8.04
C ASP A 216 9.42 6.64 -8.50
N GLY A 217 8.88 7.85 -8.44
CA GLY A 217 7.68 8.21 -9.17
C GLY A 217 8.02 8.48 -10.64
N VAL A 218 7.27 7.87 -11.54
CA VAL A 218 7.45 8.03 -12.99
C VAL A 218 6.36 8.95 -13.53
N ARG A 219 6.75 10.07 -14.13
CA ARG A 219 5.84 11.02 -14.76
C ARG A 219 5.40 10.56 -16.16
N PRO A 220 4.34 11.14 -16.73
CA PRO A 220 3.87 10.80 -18.09
C PRO A 220 4.91 10.96 -19.20
N ASP A 221 5.87 11.87 -19.03
CA ASP A 221 7.00 12.09 -19.95
C ASP A 221 8.17 11.12 -19.73
N GLY A 222 8.07 10.24 -18.72
CA GLY A 222 9.10 9.27 -18.35
C GLY A 222 10.14 9.81 -17.34
N GLU A 223 10.04 11.08 -16.91
CA GLU A 223 10.90 11.60 -15.86
C GLU A 223 10.71 10.80 -14.56
N ARG A 224 11.83 10.45 -13.93
CA ARG A 224 11.85 9.78 -12.63
C ARG A 224 12.13 10.78 -11.51
N VAL A 225 11.27 10.82 -10.54
CA VAL A 225 11.36 11.69 -9.36
C VAL A 225 11.55 10.80 -8.13
N PRO A 226 12.59 11.01 -7.32
CA PRO A 226 12.75 10.27 -6.07
C PRO A 226 11.55 10.43 -5.15
N VAL A 227 10.98 9.31 -4.69
CA VAL A 227 9.92 9.26 -3.69
C VAL A 227 10.45 8.67 -2.39
N PHE A 228 11.23 7.58 -2.51
CA PHE A 228 11.94 6.97 -1.39
C PHE A 228 13.40 6.72 -1.77
N ARG A 229 14.28 6.86 -0.78
CA ARG A 229 15.68 6.44 -0.83
C ARG A 229 16.02 5.70 0.45
N LYS A 230 16.55 4.48 0.32
CA LYS A 230 16.89 3.61 1.45
C LYS A 230 15.74 3.46 2.45
N GLY A 231 14.54 3.27 1.92
CA GLY A 231 13.32 3.09 2.71
C GLY A 231 12.74 4.33 3.37
N GLU A 232 13.30 5.53 3.13
CA GLU A 232 12.83 6.78 3.70
C GLU A 232 12.34 7.75 2.62
N TRP A 233 11.46 8.68 2.99
CA TRP A 233 11.03 9.76 2.10
C TRP A 233 12.24 10.58 1.61
N ALA A 234 12.34 10.79 0.28
CA ALA A 234 13.43 11.51 -0.38
C ALA A 234 13.31 13.03 -0.24
#